data_157766ac02e537f2d33323143b282403
#
_entry.id   157766ac02e537f2d33323143b282403
#
_cell.length_a   1.000
_cell.length_b   1.000
_cell.length_c   1.000
_cell.angle_alpha   90.00
_cell.angle_beta   90.00
_cell.angle_gamma   90.00
#
_symmetry.space_group_name_H-M   'P 1'
#
loop_
_entity.id
_entity.type
_entity.pdbx_description
1 polymer ?
#
loop_
_entity_poly.entity_id
_entity_poly.type
_entity_poly.pdbx_seq_one_letter_code
_entity_poly.pdbx_strand_id
1 'polypeptide(L)'
;NGCSANATQIITAQQSPDVNFANSQYHFCMQDSIALLANPQGGIFELLSGPGELNSNILTATSGGEILISYAITQDGCTGSAQKLFSGIDISQLALTMDTSVICSGSSRPLSATPGGGIFWMIGGPGMISNSVLTSTGEGLIKILYLINEEECYGEITQQIPSRKKPNVEFETDSLNICIHEENLIGIIPDLSQLTLISGPGMLNGHLLTSTDTGLLTVTGQFETNGCVGTDTLIISSHPIPVPEITLADPVMCNGTSIQLTAIPPGGTFTILSGAGAFNGNVLTAQDIGPIQFAYMVSAHQCTGTV
;
A
#
# COMPACT_ATOMS: atom_id res chain seq x y z
N ASN A 1 -4.28 -105.61 -5.71
CA ASN A 1 -5.55 -105.25 -5.06
C ASN A 1 -5.34 -103.83 -4.49
N GLY A 2 -5.72 -102.80 -5.23
CA GLY A 2 -5.69 -101.39 -4.77
C GLY A 2 -7.04 -101.08 -4.13
N CYS A 3 -7.07 -100.95 -2.83
CA CYS A 3 -8.24 -100.42 -2.11
C CYS A 3 -7.98 -98.88 -1.98
N SER A 4 -8.84 -98.04 -2.55
CA SER A 4 -8.88 -96.58 -2.33
C SER A 4 -10.01 -96.29 -1.32
N ALA A 5 -9.71 -95.45 -0.33
CA ALA A 5 -10.70 -94.89 0.58
C ALA A 5 -10.78 -93.35 0.32
N ASN A 6 -12.00 -92.87 0.18
CA ASN A 6 -12.26 -91.45 0.05
C ASN A 6 -12.86 -90.90 1.37
N ALA A 7 -12.32 -89.81 1.90
CA ALA A 7 -12.91 -89.03 2.97
C ALA A 7 -13.42 -87.72 2.41
N THR A 8 -14.64 -87.30 2.69
CA THR A 8 -15.22 -86.00 2.33
C THR A 8 -15.52 -85.24 3.59
N GLN A 9 -15.11 -83.98 3.60
CA GLN A 9 -15.41 -83.03 4.66
C GLN A 9 -16.09 -81.80 4.06
N ILE A 10 -17.11 -81.27 4.69
CA ILE A 10 -17.82 -80.07 4.27
C ILE A 10 -17.22 -78.91 5.02
N ILE A 11 -16.76 -77.91 4.26
CA ILE A 11 -16.35 -76.64 4.78
C ILE A 11 -17.38 -75.59 4.31
N THR A 12 -17.96 -74.84 5.26
CA THR A 12 -18.92 -73.80 4.97
C THR A 12 -18.19 -72.45 5.00
N ALA A 13 -18.19 -71.74 3.88
CA ALA A 13 -17.68 -70.33 3.81
C ALA A 13 -18.80 -69.38 4.29
N GLN A 14 -18.46 -68.55 5.22
CA GLN A 14 -19.35 -67.48 5.71
C GLN A 14 -18.87 -66.11 5.24
N GLN A 15 -19.82 -65.19 5.10
CA GLN A 15 -19.52 -63.81 4.69
C GLN A 15 -18.98 -63.02 5.90
N SER A 16 -17.90 -62.27 5.71
CA SER A 16 -17.42 -61.32 6.71
C SER A 16 -18.45 -60.21 6.95
N PRO A 17 -18.60 -59.73 8.18
CA PRO A 17 -19.49 -58.62 8.50
C PRO A 17 -19.16 -57.40 7.66
N ASP A 18 -20.18 -56.74 7.11
CA ASP A 18 -20.04 -55.44 6.48
C ASP A 18 -19.99 -54.35 7.57
N VAL A 19 -18.88 -53.60 7.64
CA VAL A 19 -18.57 -52.71 8.75
C VAL A 19 -18.49 -51.27 8.25
N ASN A 20 -19.19 -50.38 8.94
CA ASN A 20 -19.09 -48.94 8.68
C ASN A 20 -19.12 -48.13 9.98
N PHE A 21 -18.50 -46.92 9.95
CA PHE A 21 -18.65 -45.93 11.01
C PHE A 21 -20.00 -45.23 10.88
N ALA A 22 -20.71 -45.07 12.01
CA ALA A 22 -22.03 -44.45 12.09
C ALA A 22 -21.99 -43.03 12.68
N ASN A 23 -20.79 -42.45 12.92
CA ASN A 23 -20.64 -41.10 13.36
C ASN A 23 -21.12 -40.11 12.27
N SER A 24 -21.83 -39.07 12.65
CA SER A 24 -22.20 -37.95 11.80
C SER A 24 -21.13 -36.82 11.84
N GLN A 25 -20.39 -36.75 12.93
CA GLN A 25 -19.34 -35.76 13.17
C GLN A 25 -17.97 -36.44 13.07
N TYR A 26 -17.07 -35.84 12.28
CA TYR A 26 -15.71 -36.31 12.06
C TYR A 26 -14.64 -35.29 12.48
N HIS A 27 -15.08 -34.07 12.80
CA HIS A 27 -14.25 -32.96 13.27
C HIS A 27 -14.68 -32.56 14.67
N PHE A 28 -13.75 -32.26 15.56
CA PHE A 28 -14.03 -31.86 16.93
C PHE A 28 -12.83 -31.09 17.53
N CYS A 29 -13.09 -30.30 18.55
CA CYS A 29 -12.07 -29.45 19.12
C CYS A 29 -11.01 -30.22 19.89
N MET A 30 -9.81 -29.72 19.91
CA MET A 30 -8.74 -30.21 20.79
C MET A 30 -9.23 -30.21 22.25
N GLN A 31 -8.92 -31.29 22.98
CA GLN A 31 -9.36 -31.64 24.34
C GLN A 31 -10.84 -32.05 24.45
N ASP A 32 -11.64 -31.89 23.41
CA ASP A 32 -12.98 -32.51 23.38
C ASP A 32 -12.90 -33.96 23.05
N SER A 33 -13.98 -34.67 23.36
CA SER A 33 -14.12 -36.12 23.17
C SER A 33 -15.38 -36.45 22.42
N ILE A 34 -15.30 -37.43 21.51
CA ILE A 34 -16.45 -37.95 20.79
C ILE A 34 -16.61 -39.47 21.04
N ALA A 35 -17.84 -39.92 21.10
CA ALA A 35 -18.12 -41.36 21.12
C ALA A 35 -18.07 -41.92 19.71
N LEU A 36 -17.22 -42.91 19.48
CA LEU A 36 -17.14 -43.62 18.23
C LEU A 36 -18.32 -44.58 18.12
N LEU A 37 -18.95 -44.60 16.96
CA LEU A 37 -20.09 -45.44 16.63
C LEU A 37 -19.81 -46.24 15.35
N ALA A 38 -20.10 -47.51 15.36
CA ALA A 38 -19.97 -48.37 14.20
C ALA A 38 -21.11 -49.41 14.11
N ASN A 39 -21.36 -49.86 12.93
CA ASN A 39 -22.32 -50.93 12.63
C ASN A 39 -21.58 -52.08 11.92
N PRO A 40 -21.80 -53.35 12.34
CA PRO A 40 -22.51 -53.82 13.57
C PRO A 40 -21.79 -53.35 14.85
N GLN A 41 -22.52 -53.25 15.96
CA GLN A 41 -21.96 -52.93 17.28
C GLN A 41 -21.29 -54.14 17.93
N GLY A 42 -20.41 -53.91 18.92
CA GLY A 42 -19.78 -54.96 19.73
C GLY A 42 -18.35 -55.31 19.30
N GLY A 43 -17.79 -54.61 18.32
CA GLY A 43 -16.39 -54.72 17.92
C GLY A 43 -15.46 -53.86 18.76
N ILE A 44 -14.22 -53.76 18.33
CA ILE A 44 -13.13 -53.06 18.99
C ILE A 44 -12.64 -51.89 18.10
N PHE A 45 -12.53 -50.70 18.69
CA PHE A 45 -11.88 -49.55 18.08
C PHE A 45 -10.39 -49.53 18.42
N GLU A 46 -9.56 -49.14 17.46
CA GLU A 46 -8.12 -49.00 17.62
C GLU A 46 -7.65 -47.69 16.98
N LEU A 47 -6.81 -46.95 17.68
CA LEU A 47 -6.12 -45.77 17.15
C LEU A 47 -4.91 -46.23 16.34
N LEU A 48 -4.93 -46.01 15.04
CA LEU A 48 -3.84 -46.41 14.14
C LEU A 48 -2.76 -45.30 14.05
N SER A 49 -3.19 -44.05 13.98
CA SER A 49 -2.26 -42.91 13.91
C SER A 49 -2.97 -41.60 14.23
N GLY A 50 -2.16 -40.58 14.52
CA GLY A 50 -2.63 -39.20 14.74
C GLY A 50 -2.66 -38.80 16.21
N PRO A 51 -2.88 -37.47 16.47
CA PRO A 51 -2.83 -36.93 17.81
C PRO A 51 -4.14 -37.15 18.56
N GLY A 52 -4.37 -38.33 19.01
CA GLY A 52 -5.57 -38.69 19.77
C GLY A 52 -5.27 -39.71 20.88
N GLU A 53 -6.17 -39.77 21.85
CA GLU A 53 -6.23 -40.81 22.87
C GLU A 53 -7.57 -41.55 22.73
N LEU A 54 -7.49 -42.86 22.71
CA LEU A 54 -8.68 -43.72 22.61
C LEU A 54 -8.87 -44.50 23.91
N ASN A 55 -10.02 -44.32 24.54
CA ASN A 55 -10.43 -45.07 25.71
C ASN A 55 -11.75 -45.78 25.42
N SER A 56 -11.68 -47.12 25.16
CA SER A 56 -12.80 -47.90 24.65
C SER A 56 -13.31 -47.34 23.32
N ASN A 57 -14.46 -46.68 23.34
CA ASN A 57 -15.05 -46.04 22.19
C ASN A 57 -15.07 -44.50 22.29
N ILE A 58 -14.35 -43.93 23.24
CA ILE A 58 -14.23 -42.46 23.39
C ILE A 58 -12.90 -42.02 22.81
N LEU A 59 -12.96 -41.22 21.76
CA LEU A 59 -11.80 -40.59 21.12
C LEU A 59 -11.66 -39.16 21.61
N THR A 60 -10.51 -38.80 22.14
CA THR A 60 -10.14 -37.42 22.56
C THR A 60 -9.00 -36.92 21.68
N ALA A 61 -9.14 -35.73 21.09
CA ALA A 61 -8.05 -35.08 20.36
C ALA A 61 -7.06 -34.42 21.33
N THR A 62 -5.78 -34.77 21.25
CA THR A 62 -4.72 -34.19 22.10
C THR A 62 -4.03 -32.99 21.45
N SER A 63 -4.08 -32.87 20.13
CA SER A 63 -3.69 -31.68 19.35
C SER A 63 -4.44 -31.65 18.01
N GLY A 64 -4.24 -30.57 17.26
CA GLY A 64 -4.80 -30.47 15.90
C GLY A 64 -4.17 -31.49 14.95
N GLY A 65 -4.98 -32.05 14.04
CA GLY A 65 -4.54 -32.96 13.01
C GLY A 65 -5.45 -34.11 12.73
N GLU A 66 -5.10 -34.93 11.73
CA GLU A 66 -5.85 -36.09 11.33
C GLU A 66 -5.58 -37.30 12.25
N ILE A 67 -6.64 -37.99 12.66
CA ILE A 67 -6.63 -39.14 13.55
C ILE A 67 -7.26 -40.30 12.81
N LEU A 68 -6.48 -41.35 12.56
CA LEU A 68 -6.97 -42.55 11.87
C LEU A 68 -7.40 -43.62 12.88
N ILE A 69 -8.66 -43.98 12.83
CA ILE A 69 -9.25 -45.01 13.67
C ILE A 69 -9.64 -46.21 12.81
N SER A 70 -9.35 -47.41 13.30
CA SER A 70 -9.92 -48.66 12.81
C SER A 70 -10.99 -49.17 13.74
N TYR A 71 -11.93 -49.92 13.19
CA TYR A 71 -12.92 -50.70 13.93
C TYR A 71 -12.99 -52.11 13.33
N ALA A 72 -12.97 -53.13 14.18
CA ALA A 72 -13.06 -54.50 13.76
C ALA A 72 -14.07 -55.28 14.63
N ILE A 73 -14.84 -56.17 14.01
CA ILE A 73 -15.76 -57.05 14.68
C ILE A 73 -15.64 -58.44 14.10
N THR A 74 -15.73 -59.46 14.99
CA THR A 74 -15.73 -60.86 14.60
C THR A 74 -17.10 -61.45 14.92
N GLN A 75 -17.76 -62.00 13.90
CA GLN A 75 -19.04 -62.73 14.01
C GLN A 75 -18.89 -64.03 13.32
N ASP A 76 -19.33 -65.11 13.98
CA ASP A 76 -19.30 -66.48 13.48
C ASP A 76 -17.93 -66.92 12.91
N GLY A 77 -16.85 -66.42 13.50
CA GLY A 77 -15.48 -66.71 13.09
C GLY A 77 -14.96 -65.93 11.91
N CYS A 78 -15.75 -65.00 11.33
CA CYS A 78 -15.32 -64.11 10.26
C CYS A 78 -15.16 -62.68 10.79
N THR A 79 -14.06 -62.01 10.43
CA THR A 79 -13.77 -60.65 10.86
C THR A 79 -14.03 -59.68 9.73
N GLY A 80 -14.81 -58.62 10.03
CA GLY A 80 -14.97 -57.44 9.19
C GLY A 80 -14.29 -56.25 9.85
N SER A 81 -13.75 -55.32 9.04
CA SER A 81 -13.11 -54.10 9.54
C SER A 81 -13.36 -52.91 8.63
N ALA A 82 -13.31 -51.70 9.20
CA ALA A 82 -13.36 -50.44 8.50
C ALA A 82 -12.38 -49.43 9.13
N GLN A 83 -11.95 -48.46 8.35
CA GLN A 83 -11.11 -47.35 8.82
C GLN A 83 -11.78 -46.01 8.53
N LYS A 84 -11.57 -45.02 9.38
CA LYS A 84 -12.10 -43.68 9.22
C LYS A 84 -11.13 -42.64 9.77
N LEU A 85 -10.99 -41.52 9.02
CA LEU A 85 -10.28 -40.34 9.45
C LEU A 85 -11.22 -39.44 10.26
N PHE A 86 -10.74 -39.01 11.40
CA PHE A 86 -11.27 -37.92 12.24
C PHE A 86 -10.26 -36.80 12.24
N SER A 87 -10.68 -35.57 12.59
CA SER A 87 -9.79 -34.40 12.65
C SER A 87 -9.97 -33.66 13.98
N GLY A 88 -8.89 -33.52 14.71
CA GLY A 88 -8.79 -32.58 15.85
C GLY A 88 -8.55 -31.16 15.36
N ILE A 89 -9.34 -30.20 15.83
CA ILE A 89 -9.17 -28.77 15.49
C ILE A 89 -8.53 -28.08 16.68
N ASP A 90 -7.33 -27.50 16.46
CA ASP A 90 -6.60 -26.75 17.49
C ASP A 90 -6.77 -25.25 17.29
N ILE A 91 -7.58 -24.63 18.14
CA ILE A 91 -7.76 -23.17 18.22
C ILE A 91 -6.97 -22.54 19.37
N SER A 92 -6.17 -23.31 20.13
CA SER A 92 -5.39 -22.80 21.25
C SER A 92 -4.24 -21.86 20.80
N GLN A 93 -3.80 -22.03 19.55
CA GLN A 93 -2.76 -21.21 18.92
C GLN A 93 -3.33 -20.02 18.13
N LEU A 94 -4.55 -19.56 18.48
CA LEU A 94 -5.17 -18.43 17.83
C LEU A 94 -4.31 -17.18 17.97
N ALA A 95 -3.81 -16.70 16.85
CA ALA A 95 -2.91 -15.54 16.80
C ALA A 95 -3.18 -14.71 15.56
N LEU A 96 -3.06 -13.40 15.72
CA LEU A 96 -3.05 -12.47 14.59
C LEU A 96 -1.61 -12.37 14.06
N THR A 97 -1.43 -12.68 12.76
CA THR A 97 -0.12 -12.72 12.10
C THR A 97 0.14 -11.47 11.24
N MET A 98 -0.73 -10.47 11.35
CA MET A 98 -0.66 -9.20 10.63
C MET A 98 0.27 -8.19 11.32
N ASP A 99 0.68 -7.16 10.56
CA ASP A 99 1.35 -6.00 11.12
C ASP A 99 0.37 -5.16 11.98
N THR A 100 0.73 -4.91 13.23
CA THR A 100 -0.05 -4.13 14.21
C THR A 100 0.52 -2.74 14.47
N SER A 101 1.54 -2.33 13.69
CA SER A 101 2.11 -0.97 13.76
C SER A 101 1.06 0.10 13.39
N VAL A 102 1.43 1.35 13.54
CA VAL A 102 0.58 2.48 13.14
C VAL A 102 0.12 2.34 11.68
N ILE A 103 -1.17 2.57 11.46
CA ILE A 103 -1.76 2.71 10.11
C ILE A 103 -2.14 4.16 9.87
N CYS A 104 -1.86 4.68 8.67
CA CYS A 104 -2.22 6.05 8.34
C CYS A 104 -3.65 6.14 7.79
N SER A 105 -4.36 7.21 8.12
CA SER A 105 -5.70 7.49 7.57
C SER A 105 -5.71 7.42 6.04
N GLY A 106 -6.68 6.72 5.47
CA GLY A 106 -6.80 6.44 4.04
C GLY A 106 -5.91 5.30 3.52
N SER A 107 -5.06 4.71 4.38
CA SER A 107 -4.25 3.55 3.99
C SER A 107 -4.97 2.24 4.31
N SER A 108 -4.60 1.19 3.57
CA SER A 108 -5.15 -0.15 3.73
C SER A 108 -4.07 -1.16 4.05
N ARG A 109 -4.45 -2.22 4.78
CA ARG A 109 -3.55 -3.28 5.22
C ARG A 109 -4.29 -4.62 5.21
N PRO A 110 -3.70 -5.70 4.67
CA PRO A 110 -4.30 -7.03 4.78
C PRO A 110 -4.28 -7.51 6.24
N LEU A 111 -5.34 -8.24 6.61
CA LEU A 111 -5.48 -8.89 7.90
C LEU A 111 -5.20 -10.38 7.74
N SER A 112 -4.48 -10.96 8.68
CA SER A 112 -4.21 -12.40 8.71
C SER A 112 -4.19 -12.94 10.13
N ALA A 113 -4.60 -14.20 10.28
CA ALA A 113 -4.65 -14.91 11.54
C ALA A 113 -4.32 -16.40 11.35
N THR A 114 -3.91 -17.05 12.41
CA THR A 114 -3.67 -18.48 12.48
C THR A 114 -4.45 -19.06 13.65
N PRO A 115 -5.23 -20.17 13.46
CA PRO A 115 -5.60 -20.77 12.19
C PRO A 115 -6.40 -19.81 11.31
N GLY A 116 -6.33 -20.00 9.98
CA GLY A 116 -7.13 -19.26 9.00
C GLY A 116 -8.58 -19.73 8.96
N GLY A 117 -9.40 -19.14 8.06
CA GLY A 117 -10.81 -19.56 7.86
C GLY A 117 -11.84 -18.77 8.68
N GLY A 118 -11.40 -18.00 9.68
CA GLY A 118 -12.29 -17.12 10.45
C GLY A 118 -12.61 -15.79 9.79
N ILE A 119 -13.35 -14.95 10.49
CA ILE A 119 -13.88 -13.68 9.99
C ILE A 119 -13.34 -12.53 10.86
N PHE A 120 -12.89 -11.46 10.21
CA PHE A 120 -12.52 -10.22 10.87
C PHE A 120 -13.71 -9.27 10.98
N TRP A 121 -13.91 -8.69 12.16
CA TRP A 121 -14.95 -7.71 12.46
C TRP A 121 -14.34 -6.43 13.01
N MET A 122 -14.92 -5.29 12.62
CA MET A 122 -14.70 -4.03 13.29
C MET A 122 -15.54 -3.97 14.57
N ILE A 123 -14.88 -3.80 15.73
CA ILE A 123 -15.57 -3.62 17.02
C ILE A 123 -15.41 -2.21 17.59
N GLY A 124 -14.65 -1.35 16.90
CA GLY A 124 -14.54 0.09 17.24
C GLY A 124 -13.41 0.80 16.52
N GLY A 125 -13.49 2.13 16.54
CA GLY A 125 -12.49 3.02 15.97
C GLY A 125 -12.72 3.40 14.50
N PRO A 126 -11.87 4.29 13.95
CA PRO A 126 -12.03 4.84 12.61
C PRO A 126 -11.46 3.89 11.53
N GLY A 127 -12.23 2.90 11.13
CA GLY A 127 -11.82 1.96 10.09
C GLY A 127 -12.99 1.20 9.50
N MET A 128 -12.71 0.49 8.42
CA MET A 128 -13.61 -0.48 7.81
C MET A 128 -12.84 -1.71 7.37
N ILE A 129 -13.50 -2.87 7.40
CA ILE A 129 -12.93 -4.14 6.92
C ILE A 129 -13.75 -4.61 5.71
N SER A 130 -13.07 -4.94 4.64
CA SER A 130 -13.66 -5.57 3.45
C SER A 130 -12.70 -6.62 2.91
N ASN A 131 -13.19 -7.85 2.67
CA ASN A 131 -12.37 -8.96 2.16
C ASN A 131 -11.04 -9.16 2.91
N SER A 132 -11.10 -9.13 4.25
CA SER A 132 -9.91 -9.21 5.13
C SER A 132 -8.86 -8.13 4.89
N VAL A 133 -9.26 -6.97 4.39
CA VAL A 133 -8.43 -5.78 4.28
C VAL A 133 -9.00 -4.69 5.19
N LEU A 134 -8.19 -4.22 6.13
CA LEU A 134 -8.48 -3.08 6.97
C LEU A 134 -8.11 -1.80 6.23
N THR A 135 -9.05 -0.85 6.15
CA THR A 135 -8.82 0.53 5.69
C THR A 135 -9.09 1.49 6.82
N SER A 136 -8.12 2.32 7.16
CA SER A 136 -8.30 3.38 8.14
C SER A 136 -9.04 4.56 7.52
N THR A 137 -10.03 5.10 8.23
CA THR A 137 -10.85 6.24 7.79
C THR A 137 -10.60 7.53 8.56
N GLY A 138 -9.74 7.48 9.59
CA GLY A 138 -9.47 8.64 10.42
C GLY A 138 -8.42 8.37 11.50
N GLU A 139 -8.24 9.32 12.42
CA GLU A 139 -7.35 9.18 13.57
C GLU A 139 -8.05 8.54 14.77
N GLY A 140 -7.37 7.63 15.45
CA GLY A 140 -7.87 6.98 16.67
C GLY A 140 -7.36 5.56 16.84
N LEU A 141 -7.93 4.84 17.78
CA LEU A 141 -7.60 3.45 18.06
C LEU A 141 -8.60 2.53 17.38
N ILE A 142 -8.19 1.84 16.36
CA ILE A 142 -8.97 0.82 15.65
C ILE A 142 -8.96 -0.44 16.49
N LYS A 143 -10.14 -1.04 16.69
CA LYS A 143 -10.30 -2.30 17.41
C LYS A 143 -10.93 -3.31 16.47
N ILE A 144 -10.26 -4.43 16.30
CA ILE A 144 -10.72 -5.54 15.47
C ILE A 144 -10.88 -6.78 16.31
N LEU A 145 -11.82 -7.61 15.91
CA LEU A 145 -12.07 -8.96 16.43
C LEU A 145 -11.85 -9.93 15.28
N TYR A 146 -11.07 -10.96 15.50
CA TYR A 146 -11.05 -12.14 14.65
C TYR A 146 -11.81 -13.26 15.36
N LEU A 147 -12.72 -13.85 14.65
CA LEU A 147 -13.57 -14.91 15.13
C LEU A 147 -13.46 -16.12 14.20
N ILE A 148 -13.13 -17.26 14.77
CA ILE A 148 -13.17 -18.55 14.07
C ILE A 148 -14.26 -19.41 14.67
N ASN A 149 -15.06 -20.03 13.80
CA ASN A 149 -16.03 -21.05 14.17
C ASN A 149 -15.95 -22.13 13.10
N GLU A 150 -15.20 -23.16 13.39
CA GLU A 150 -14.98 -24.31 12.52
C GLU A 150 -15.48 -25.57 13.22
N GLU A 151 -16.51 -26.21 12.64
CA GLU A 151 -17.07 -27.48 13.14
C GLU A 151 -17.37 -27.46 14.66
N GLU A 152 -18.03 -26.39 15.14
CA GLU A 152 -18.36 -26.12 16.55
C GLU A 152 -17.17 -25.70 17.44
N CYS A 153 -15.96 -25.59 16.89
CA CYS A 153 -14.81 -25.04 17.60
C CYS A 153 -14.82 -23.51 17.48
N TYR A 154 -15.05 -22.86 18.61
CA TYR A 154 -15.16 -21.40 18.68
C TYR A 154 -13.91 -20.80 19.31
N GLY A 155 -13.37 -19.79 18.66
CA GLY A 155 -12.27 -19.00 19.19
C GLY A 155 -12.35 -17.54 18.75
N GLU A 156 -11.92 -16.64 19.62
CA GLU A 156 -11.86 -15.22 19.31
C GLU A 156 -10.58 -14.56 19.84
N ILE A 157 -10.08 -13.58 19.10
CA ILE A 157 -8.98 -12.74 19.52
C ILE A 157 -9.22 -11.30 19.09
N THR A 158 -8.90 -10.35 19.95
CA THR A 158 -9.02 -8.91 19.66
C THR A 158 -7.65 -8.27 19.51
N GLN A 159 -7.57 -7.27 18.63
CA GLN A 159 -6.37 -6.47 18.43
C GLN A 159 -6.70 -4.99 18.33
N GLN A 160 -5.79 -4.18 18.83
CA GLN A 160 -5.85 -2.73 18.70
C GLN A 160 -4.72 -2.24 17.80
N ILE A 161 -5.07 -1.39 16.83
CA ILE A 161 -4.15 -0.82 15.85
C ILE A 161 -4.29 0.71 15.92
N PRO A 162 -3.23 1.45 16.28
CA PRO A 162 -3.28 2.89 16.29
C PRO A 162 -3.35 3.44 14.86
N SER A 163 -4.33 4.29 14.60
CA SER A 163 -4.48 5.03 13.35
C SER A 163 -4.13 6.50 13.55
N ARG A 164 -3.33 7.06 12.64
CA ARG A 164 -2.89 8.44 12.65
C ARG A 164 -3.30 9.17 11.38
N LYS A 165 -3.59 10.47 11.51
CA LYS A 165 -3.84 11.31 10.34
C LYS A 165 -2.55 11.47 9.54
N LYS A 166 -2.63 11.37 8.21
CA LYS A 166 -1.53 11.80 7.34
C LYS A 166 -1.35 13.31 7.50
N PRO A 167 -0.11 13.80 7.61
CA PRO A 167 0.11 15.24 7.56
C PRO A 167 -0.34 15.78 6.21
N ASN A 168 -0.98 16.95 6.24
CA ASN A 168 -1.27 17.68 5.03
C ASN A 168 0.02 18.36 4.58
N VAL A 169 0.42 18.09 3.34
CA VAL A 169 1.58 18.71 2.68
C VAL A 169 1.04 19.40 1.45
N GLU A 170 1.30 20.70 1.32
CA GLU A 170 0.81 21.51 0.22
C GLU A 170 1.90 22.49 -0.21
N PHE A 171 2.17 22.59 -1.50
CA PHE A 171 2.94 23.71 -2.05
C PHE A 171 2.08 24.98 -2.00
N GLU A 172 2.73 26.14 -1.78
CA GLU A 172 2.04 27.44 -1.74
C GLU A 172 1.42 27.85 -3.08
N THR A 173 1.76 27.14 -4.15
CA THR A 173 1.26 27.34 -5.51
C THR A 173 1.14 26.01 -6.25
N ASP A 174 0.14 25.88 -7.11
CA ASP A 174 -0.08 24.66 -7.92
C ASP A 174 0.87 24.58 -9.12
N SER A 175 1.45 25.71 -9.53
CA SER A 175 2.41 25.81 -10.62
C SER A 175 3.32 27.01 -10.45
N LEU A 176 4.52 26.94 -10.97
CA LEU A 176 5.52 28.02 -10.89
C LEU A 176 6.24 28.16 -12.23
N ASN A 177 6.44 29.42 -12.65
CA ASN A 177 7.34 29.77 -13.74
C ASN A 177 8.62 30.32 -13.15
N ILE A 178 9.77 29.82 -13.57
CA ILE A 178 11.08 30.24 -13.13
C ILE A 178 11.99 30.54 -14.32
N CYS A 179 13.02 31.34 -14.08
CA CYS A 179 14.03 31.64 -15.09
C CYS A 179 15.24 30.72 -14.91
N ILE A 180 15.87 30.33 -16.02
CA ILE A 180 17.12 29.57 -15.95
C ILE A 180 18.18 30.38 -15.19
N HIS A 181 19.01 29.62 -14.41
CA HIS A 181 20.13 30.18 -13.61
C HIS A 181 19.76 31.12 -12.47
N GLU A 182 18.46 31.30 -12.19
CA GLU A 182 17.99 32.04 -11.03
C GLU A 182 17.64 31.07 -9.89
N GLU A 183 17.94 31.52 -8.66
CA GLU A 183 17.54 30.77 -7.44
C GLU A 183 16.12 31.13 -7.07
N ASN A 184 15.28 30.12 -6.90
CA ASN A 184 13.86 30.25 -6.55
C ASN A 184 13.58 29.51 -5.25
N LEU A 185 13.04 30.22 -4.27
CA LEU A 185 12.58 29.59 -3.03
C LEU A 185 11.24 28.91 -3.27
N ILE A 186 11.18 27.61 -2.98
CA ILE A 186 9.96 26.81 -3.08
C ILE A 186 9.25 26.82 -1.73
N GLY A 187 8.09 27.46 -1.69
CA GLY A 187 7.22 27.49 -0.51
C GLY A 187 6.39 26.23 -0.39
N ILE A 188 6.40 25.61 0.80
CA ILE A 188 5.66 24.39 1.12
C ILE A 188 5.22 24.41 2.58
N ILE A 189 4.06 23.86 2.87
CA ILE A 189 3.50 23.70 4.22
C ILE A 189 3.35 22.23 4.55
N PRO A 190 3.88 21.73 5.68
CA PRO A 190 4.72 22.45 6.66
C PRO A 190 6.11 22.82 6.10
N ASP A 191 6.67 23.91 6.58
CA ASP A 191 7.99 24.43 6.15
C ASP A 191 9.15 23.44 6.43
N LEU A 192 8.96 22.51 7.35
CA LEU A 192 9.91 21.42 7.65
C LEU A 192 9.84 20.24 6.66
N SER A 193 9.06 20.37 5.59
CA SER A 193 8.93 19.31 4.56
C SER A 193 10.25 19.14 3.81
N GLN A 194 10.60 17.89 3.54
CA GLN A 194 11.74 17.57 2.70
C GLN A 194 11.35 17.69 1.23
N LEU A 195 12.11 18.47 0.45
CA LEU A 195 11.93 18.59 -0.97
C LEU A 195 12.88 17.66 -1.74
N THR A 196 12.39 17.13 -2.83
CA THR A 196 13.17 16.29 -3.75
C THR A 196 12.84 16.64 -5.20
N LEU A 197 13.86 16.95 -6.00
CA LEU A 197 13.72 17.09 -7.44
C LEU A 197 13.63 15.71 -8.08
N ILE A 198 12.45 15.40 -8.64
CA ILE A 198 12.17 14.08 -9.25
C ILE A 198 12.65 14.03 -10.69
N SER A 199 12.45 15.13 -11.43
CA SER A 199 12.83 15.23 -12.84
C SER A 199 13.00 16.66 -13.29
N GLY A 200 13.70 16.86 -14.41
CA GLY A 200 13.91 18.14 -15.07
C GLY A 200 15.31 18.68 -14.90
N PRO A 201 15.66 19.71 -15.72
CA PRO A 201 17.00 20.29 -15.73
C PRO A 201 17.18 21.27 -14.58
N GLY A 202 17.65 20.80 -13.43
CA GLY A 202 17.85 21.69 -12.28
C GLY A 202 18.62 21.08 -11.14
N MET A 203 18.88 21.89 -10.15
CA MET A 203 19.48 21.50 -8.86
C MET A 203 18.64 22.04 -7.73
N LEU A 204 18.43 21.22 -6.70
CA LEU A 204 17.69 21.58 -5.50
C LEU A 204 18.65 21.52 -4.31
N ASN A 205 18.72 22.60 -3.54
CA ASN A 205 19.49 22.69 -2.31
C ASN A 205 18.58 23.17 -1.17
N GLY A 206 18.12 22.22 -0.35
CA GLY A 206 17.05 22.51 0.60
C GLY A 206 15.78 22.93 -0.12
N HIS A 207 15.31 24.15 0.10
CA HIS A 207 14.14 24.73 -0.57
C HIS A 207 14.50 25.66 -1.74
N LEU A 208 15.80 25.83 -2.05
CA LEU A 208 16.26 26.63 -3.17
C LEU A 208 16.40 25.79 -4.43
N LEU A 209 15.63 26.10 -5.45
CA LEU A 209 15.67 25.47 -6.77
C LEU A 209 16.34 26.38 -7.78
N THR A 210 17.32 25.85 -8.51
CA THR A 210 17.96 26.53 -9.65
C THR A 210 17.76 25.67 -10.89
N SER A 211 17.14 26.22 -11.92
CA SER A 211 17.07 25.54 -13.22
C SER A 211 18.33 25.77 -14.04
N THR A 212 18.83 24.72 -14.67
CA THR A 212 20.05 24.78 -15.51
C THR A 212 19.74 24.91 -17.00
N ASP A 213 18.50 24.63 -17.41
CA ASP A 213 18.02 24.70 -18.78
C ASP A 213 16.50 24.91 -18.82
N THR A 214 15.96 25.17 -19.98
CA THR A 214 14.50 25.26 -20.21
C THR A 214 13.82 23.92 -20.15
N GLY A 215 12.61 23.89 -19.58
CA GLY A 215 11.81 22.66 -19.54
C GLY A 215 10.92 22.56 -18.32
N LEU A 216 10.33 21.37 -18.16
CA LEU A 216 9.52 21.06 -16.98
C LEU A 216 10.37 20.41 -15.90
N LEU A 217 10.21 20.88 -14.68
CA LEU A 217 10.78 20.28 -13.48
C LEU A 217 9.63 19.77 -12.61
N THR A 218 9.87 18.65 -11.94
CA THR A 218 8.92 18.07 -10.98
C THR A 218 9.58 17.97 -9.62
N VAL A 219 9.03 18.64 -8.64
CA VAL A 219 9.50 18.64 -7.25
C VAL A 219 8.44 17.98 -6.39
N THR A 220 8.85 17.03 -5.53
CA THR A 220 7.97 16.42 -4.52
C THR A 220 8.37 16.90 -3.15
N GLY A 221 7.38 17.32 -2.38
CA GLY A 221 7.50 17.63 -0.96
C GLY A 221 7.01 16.48 -0.10
N GLN A 222 7.72 16.18 0.97
CA GLN A 222 7.38 15.12 1.90
C GLN A 222 7.57 15.59 3.34
N PHE A 223 6.59 15.24 4.19
CA PHE A 223 6.67 15.46 5.63
C PHE A 223 6.19 14.22 6.37
N GLU A 224 6.95 13.82 7.39
CA GLU A 224 6.61 12.67 8.22
C GLU A 224 6.31 13.12 9.65
N THR A 225 5.21 12.61 10.21
CA THR A 225 4.88 12.76 11.62
C THR A 225 4.15 11.54 12.14
N ASN A 226 4.52 11.08 13.34
CA ASN A 226 3.89 9.93 14.02
C ASN A 226 3.83 8.65 13.17
N GLY A 227 4.83 8.41 12.31
CA GLY A 227 4.90 7.26 11.41
C GLY A 227 4.01 7.38 10.16
N CYS A 228 3.44 8.56 9.89
CA CYS A 228 2.66 8.81 8.68
C CYS A 228 3.31 9.86 7.81
N VAL A 229 3.39 9.57 6.52
CA VAL A 229 3.99 10.44 5.51
C VAL A 229 2.90 11.10 4.68
N GLY A 230 2.95 12.43 4.60
CA GLY A 230 2.23 13.23 3.62
C GLY A 230 3.13 13.63 2.47
N THR A 231 2.60 13.76 1.28
CA THR A 231 3.35 14.16 0.08
C THR A 231 2.51 15.05 -0.81
N ASP A 232 3.16 15.97 -1.49
CA ASP A 232 2.58 16.78 -2.57
C ASP A 232 3.59 16.91 -3.71
N THR A 233 3.13 17.32 -4.90
CA THR A 233 3.97 17.42 -6.11
C THR A 233 3.70 18.73 -6.84
N LEU A 234 4.77 19.49 -7.09
CA LEU A 234 4.74 20.74 -7.83
C LEU A 234 5.37 20.57 -9.21
N ILE A 235 4.68 21.05 -10.25
CA ILE A 235 5.20 21.12 -11.61
C ILE A 235 5.67 22.57 -11.86
N ILE A 236 6.92 22.71 -12.31
CA ILE A 236 7.58 23.99 -12.51
C ILE A 236 8.01 24.10 -13.98
N SER A 237 7.70 25.22 -14.60
CA SER A 237 8.15 25.53 -15.97
C SER A 237 9.35 26.47 -15.95
N SER A 238 10.47 26.04 -16.49
CA SER A 238 11.67 26.85 -16.62
C SER A 238 11.76 27.49 -18.00
N HIS A 239 12.03 28.80 -18.03
CA HIS A 239 12.06 29.62 -19.23
C HIS A 239 13.41 30.34 -19.40
N PRO A 240 13.81 30.61 -20.64
CA PRO A 240 15.02 31.38 -20.90
C PRO A 240 14.82 32.85 -20.49
N ILE A 241 15.87 33.47 -19.95
CA ILE A 241 15.91 34.92 -19.78
C ILE A 241 16.02 35.54 -21.16
N PRO A 242 15.12 36.49 -21.57
CA PRO A 242 15.25 37.18 -22.83
C PRO A 242 16.59 37.90 -22.93
N VAL A 243 17.26 37.78 -24.06
CA VAL A 243 18.50 38.53 -24.36
C VAL A 243 18.13 39.62 -25.36
N PRO A 244 17.82 40.84 -24.90
CA PRO A 244 17.44 41.92 -25.80
C PRO A 244 18.62 42.48 -26.57
N GLU A 245 18.36 42.86 -27.81
CA GLU A 245 19.29 43.61 -28.67
C GLU A 245 18.61 44.89 -29.18
N ILE A 246 19.34 46.01 -29.13
CA ILE A 246 18.88 47.26 -29.67
C ILE A 246 19.54 47.50 -31.02
N THR A 247 18.76 47.80 -32.06
CA THR A 247 19.28 48.18 -33.35
C THR A 247 19.17 49.67 -33.52
N LEU A 248 20.32 50.31 -33.68
CA LEU A 248 20.48 51.73 -33.91
C LEU A 248 21.07 51.98 -35.30
N ALA A 249 20.38 52.74 -36.12
CA ALA A 249 20.86 53.04 -37.47
C ALA A 249 22.02 54.06 -37.46
N ASP A 250 21.97 55.02 -36.55
CA ASP A 250 23.01 56.01 -36.35
C ASP A 250 23.09 56.35 -34.85
N PRO A 251 24.30 56.27 -34.24
CA PRO A 251 24.48 56.55 -32.81
C PRO A 251 24.56 58.11 -32.53
N VAL A 252 24.43 58.95 -33.55
CA VAL A 252 24.49 60.41 -33.42
C VAL A 252 23.16 61.04 -33.85
N MET A 253 22.65 61.95 -33.03
CA MET A 253 21.43 62.68 -33.32
C MET A 253 21.62 64.15 -32.96
N CYS A 254 20.92 65.03 -33.68
CA CYS A 254 20.94 66.48 -33.38
C CYS A 254 19.99 66.79 -32.21
N ASN A 255 20.36 67.85 -31.42
CA ASN A 255 19.46 68.33 -30.38
C ASN A 255 18.10 68.74 -30.95
N GLY A 256 17.02 68.36 -30.28
CA GLY A 256 15.65 68.59 -30.69
C GLY A 256 15.12 67.62 -31.77
N THR A 257 15.94 66.71 -32.27
CA THR A 257 15.47 65.66 -33.20
C THR A 257 15.05 64.38 -32.49
N SER A 258 14.30 63.55 -33.20
CA SER A 258 13.80 62.25 -32.68
C SER A 258 14.23 61.09 -33.61
N ILE A 259 14.58 59.92 -33.00
CA ILE A 259 14.87 58.70 -33.70
C ILE A 259 13.97 57.55 -33.19
N GLN A 260 13.57 56.69 -34.08
CA GLN A 260 12.86 55.49 -33.70
C GLN A 260 13.83 54.34 -33.45
N LEU A 261 13.74 53.74 -32.27
CA LEU A 261 14.55 52.61 -31.88
C LEU A 261 13.77 51.30 -32.17
N THR A 262 14.48 50.27 -32.55
CA THR A 262 13.97 48.94 -32.63
C THR A 262 14.77 48.02 -31.71
N ALA A 263 14.06 47.13 -31.04
CA ALA A 263 14.66 46.10 -30.19
C ALA A 263 14.03 44.72 -30.42
N ILE A 264 14.81 43.72 -30.23
CA ILE A 264 14.43 42.30 -30.36
C ILE A 264 14.75 41.60 -29.04
N PRO A 265 13.81 40.86 -28.44
CA PRO A 265 12.40 40.72 -28.80
C PRO A 265 11.61 42.03 -28.60
N PRO A 266 10.54 42.27 -29.39
CA PRO A 266 9.72 43.47 -29.25
C PRO A 266 8.82 43.42 -28.00
N GLY A 267 8.20 44.53 -27.64
CA GLY A 267 7.21 44.61 -26.55
C GLY A 267 7.78 45.01 -25.19
N GLY A 268 9.07 45.29 -25.11
CA GLY A 268 9.70 45.86 -23.90
C GLY A 268 9.58 47.36 -23.80
N THR A 269 10.24 47.93 -22.80
CA THR A 269 10.21 49.37 -22.45
C THR A 269 11.61 49.98 -22.48
N PHE A 270 11.74 51.10 -23.12
CA PHE A 270 12.95 51.94 -23.09
C PHE A 270 12.92 52.88 -21.89
N THR A 271 14.05 53.04 -21.21
CA THR A 271 14.20 53.93 -20.05
C THR A 271 15.50 54.71 -20.15
N ILE A 272 15.47 56.04 -19.93
CA ILE A 272 16.66 56.87 -19.82
C ILE A 272 17.38 56.56 -18.51
N LEU A 273 18.66 56.21 -18.60
CA LEU A 273 19.55 56.03 -17.45
C LEU A 273 20.30 57.33 -17.10
N SER A 274 20.74 58.08 -18.15
CA SER A 274 21.39 59.35 -17.95
C SER A 274 21.32 60.19 -19.26
N GLY A 275 21.52 61.54 -19.14
CA GLY A 275 21.50 62.46 -20.24
C GLY A 275 20.15 63.11 -20.51
N ALA A 276 20.13 64.12 -21.40
CA ALA A 276 18.94 64.92 -21.71
C ALA A 276 18.17 64.28 -22.90
N GLY A 277 17.48 63.22 -22.66
CA GLY A 277 16.62 62.53 -23.59
C GLY A 277 15.23 62.24 -23.03
N ALA A 278 14.26 62.06 -23.89
CA ALA A 278 12.92 61.59 -23.50
C ALA A 278 12.43 60.55 -24.48
N PHE A 279 11.74 59.48 -23.91
CA PHE A 279 11.04 58.48 -24.70
C PHE A 279 9.55 58.73 -24.82
N ASN A 280 9.01 58.51 -26.01
CA ASN A 280 7.60 58.34 -26.26
C ASN A 280 7.43 56.99 -26.98
N GLY A 281 7.10 55.95 -26.24
CA GLY A 281 7.17 54.57 -26.71
C GLY A 281 8.60 54.17 -27.07
N ASN A 282 8.87 53.89 -28.34
CA ASN A 282 10.18 53.53 -28.88
C ASN A 282 10.86 54.71 -29.64
N VAL A 283 10.35 55.93 -29.49
CA VAL A 283 10.93 57.14 -30.11
C VAL A 283 11.70 57.89 -29.06
N LEU A 284 13.01 58.01 -29.27
CA LEU A 284 13.91 58.82 -28.44
C LEU A 284 14.02 60.24 -29.02
N THR A 285 13.81 61.24 -28.21
CA THR A 285 14.01 62.66 -28.53
C THR A 285 15.16 63.25 -27.71
N ALA A 286 16.16 63.86 -28.35
CA ALA A 286 17.22 64.59 -27.66
C ALA A 286 16.71 65.98 -27.22
N GLN A 287 16.80 66.27 -25.92
CA GLN A 287 16.33 67.54 -25.33
C GLN A 287 17.45 68.57 -25.12
N ASP A 288 18.73 68.11 -25.09
CA ASP A 288 19.88 68.92 -24.98
C ASP A 288 21.12 68.24 -25.59
N ILE A 289 22.25 68.96 -25.71
CA ILE A 289 23.52 68.43 -26.20
C ILE A 289 24.19 67.53 -25.13
N GLY A 290 24.76 66.39 -25.53
CA GLY A 290 25.49 65.46 -24.65
C GLY A 290 25.12 64.01 -24.88
N PRO A 291 25.79 63.07 -24.20
CA PRO A 291 25.49 61.68 -24.31
C PRO A 291 24.14 61.33 -23.63
N ILE A 292 23.36 60.51 -24.29
CA ILE A 292 22.12 59.90 -23.72
C ILE A 292 22.37 58.42 -23.57
N GLN A 293 22.29 57.97 -22.33
CA GLN A 293 22.36 56.51 -22.00
C GLN A 293 20.96 56.03 -21.68
N PHE A 294 20.59 54.91 -22.24
CA PHE A 294 19.29 54.30 -22.04
C PHE A 294 19.39 52.79 -21.98
N ALA A 295 18.38 52.14 -21.38
CA ALA A 295 18.22 50.70 -21.33
C ALA A 295 16.91 50.31 -22.00
N TYR A 296 16.89 49.09 -22.51
CA TYR A 296 15.67 48.39 -22.94
C TYR A 296 15.45 47.16 -22.10
N MET A 297 14.27 47.03 -21.55
CA MET A 297 13.87 45.93 -20.71
C MET A 297 12.67 45.20 -21.34
N VAL A 298 12.76 43.87 -21.46
CA VAL A 298 11.68 43.00 -21.97
C VAL A 298 11.49 41.80 -21.06
N SER A 299 10.23 41.45 -20.86
CA SER A 299 9.86 40.30 -20.02
C SER A 299 9.04 39.27 -20.81
N ALA A 300 9.35 38.01 -20.63
CA ALA A 300 8.59 36.87 -21.13
C ALA A 300 8.52 35.81 -20.03
N HIS A 301 7.31 35.28 -19.80
CA HIS A 301 7.09 34.24 -18.76
C HIS A 301 7.65 34.61 -17.37
N GLN A 302 7.57 35.91 -16.99
CA GLN A 302 8.13 36.49 -15.77
C GLN A 302 9.68 36.64 -15.77
N CYS A 303 10.36 36.13 -16.78
CA CYS A 303 11.80 36.33 -16.95
C CYS A 303 12.11 37.66 -17.63
N THR A 304 12.99 38.47 -17.05
CA THR A 304 13.29 39.80 -17.51
C THR A 304 14.73 39.91 -17.98
N GLY A 305 14.91 40.37 -19.23
CA GLY A 305 16.20 40.72 -19.81
C GLY A 305 16.34 42.22 -20.00
N THR A 306 17.55 42.70 -19.85
CA THR A 306 17.90 44.13 -20.03
C THR A 306 19.17 44.29 -20.84
N VAL A 307 19.23 45.31 -21.66
CA VAL A 307 20.42 45.75 -22.43
C VAL A 307 20.59 47.23 -22.34
#